data_adf145373db1f111b9ea4e906dbb1dff
#
_entry.id   adf145373db1f111b9ea4e906dbb1dff
#
_cell.length_a   1.000
_cell.length_b   1.000
_cell.length_c   1.000
_cell.angle_alpha   90.00
_cell.angle_beta   90.00
_cell.angle_gamma   90.00
#
_symmetry.space_group_name_H-M   'P 1'
#
loop_
_entity.id
_entity.type
_entity.pdbx_description
1 polymer ?
#
loop_
_entity_poly.entity_id
_entity_poly.type
_entity_poly.pdbx_seq_one_letter_code
_entity_poly.pdbx_strand_id
1 'polypeptide(L)'
;TNAVQTNGYDLSDEMIAFFAKEHFLVGVSLDGTAQTHDLMRPDAAGRPTASVVRKTIERLREAGVSVNVLCVVNGEVAKRPSEVFDALAPYEYIQFIPCLDGLDGQTRDYSLSGEAYLAFLKETFDRYHLAYTEGRPVSIRNFDNWIAMLMGMPPENCAMVGRCGPSLVI
;
A
#
# COMPACT_ATOMS: atom_id res chain seq x y z
N THR A 1 4.33 -8.49 17.73
CA THR A 1 3.34 -8.63 16.64
C THR A 1 4.05 -9.25 15.45
N ASN A 2 3.50 -10.35 14.92
CA ASN A 2 3.99 -10.96 13.69
C ASN A 2 3.46 -10.17 12.50
N ALA A 3 4.27 -9.96 11.47
CA ALA A 3 3.85 -9.31 10.24
C ALA A 3 4.45 -10.02 9.02
N VAL A 4 3.70 -10.05 7.93
CA VAL A 4 4.13 -10.60 6.65
C VAL A 4 3.63 -9.73 5.51
N GLN A 5 4.39 -9.67 4.42
CA GLN A 5 3.96 -9.03 3.18
C GLN A 5 3.81 -10.08 2.09
N THR A 6 2.76 -9.94 1.28
CA THR A 6 2.45 -10.87 0.20
C THR A 6 1.90 -10.14 -1.03
N ASN A 7 2.05 -10.75 -2.21
CA ASN A 7 1.35 -10.30 -3.41
C ASN A 7 -0.14 -10.69 -3.41
N GLY A 8 -0.57 -11.53 -2.46
CA GLY A 8 -1.97 -11.93 -2.32
C GLY A 8 -2.50 -12.85 -3.43
N TYR A 9 -1.65 -13.37 -4.30
CA TYR A 9 -2.10 -14.08 -5.50
C TYR A 9 -2.58 -15.52 -5.22
N ASP A 10 -1.94 -16.24 -4.32
CA ASP A 10 -2.24 -17.66 -4.09
C ASP A 10 -2.08 -18.04 -2.61
N LEU A 11 -2.96 -17.51 -1.76
CA LEU A 11 -3.01 -17.87 -0.35
C LEU A 11 -4.01 -19.01 -0.11
N SER A 12 -3.51 -20.13 0.43
CA SER A 12 -4.38 -21.24 0.81
C SER A 12 -5.23 -20.92 2.04
N ASP A 13 -6.33 -21.65 2.22
CA ASP A 13 -7.19 -21.49 3.39
C ASP A 13 -6.45 -21.84 4.70
N GLU A 14 -5.54 -22.82 4.66
CA GLU A 14 -4.69 -23.18 5.81
C GLU A 14 -3.77 -22.04 6.21
N MET A 15 -3.19 -21.33 5.22
CA MET A 15 -2.31 -20.17 5.49
C MET A 15 -3.10 -19.00 6.06
N ILE A 16 -4.30 -18.73 5.54
CA ILE A 16 -5.20 -17.71 6.10
C ILE A 16 -5.60 -18.05 7.52
N ALA A 17 -5.98 -19.31 7.80
CA ALA A 17 -6.30 -19.78 9.15
C ALA A 17 -5.11 -19.65 10.11
N PHE A 18 -3.90 -19.94 9.64
CA PHE A 18 -2.67 -19.74 10.40
C PHE A 18 -2.44 -18.25 10.75
N PHE A 19 -2.58 -17.34 9.78
CA PHE A 19 -2.44 -15.92 10.04
C PHE A 19 -3.45 -15.38 11.04
N ALA A 20 -4.71 -15.85 10.98
CA ALA A 20 -5.74 -15.51 11.94
C ALA A 20 -5.39 -16.01 13.33
N LYS A 21 -5.05 -17.30 13.46
CA LYS A 21 -4.70 -17.94 14.75
C LYS A 21 -3.51 -17.27 15.42
N GLU A 22 -2.47 -16.95 14.67
CA GLU A 22 -1.22 -16.39 15.20
C GLU A 22 -1.20 -14.85 15.21
N HIS A 23 -2.35 -14.21 14.98
CA HIS A 23 -2.54 -12.75 15.01
C HIS A 23 -1.55 -11.99 14.14
N PHE A 24 -1.39 -12.40 12.88
CA PHE A 24 -0.54 -11.71 11.93
C PHE A 24 -1.17 -10.39 11.45
N LEU A 25 -0.33 -9.39 11.22
CA LEU A 25 -0.63 -8.27 10.34
C LEU A 25 -0.17 -8.66 8.93
N VAL A 26 -1.10 -8.71 7.98
CA VAL A 26 -0.79 -9.10 6.60
C VAL A 26 -0.83 -7.88 5.68
N GLY A 27 0.32 -7.49 5.16
CA GLY A 27 0.45 -6.48 4.13
C GLY A 27 0.21 -7.09 2.74
N VAL A 28 -0.85 -6.67 2.05
CA VAL A 28 -1.18 -7.17 0.71
C VAL A 28 -0.88 -6.12 -0.35
N SER A 29 -0.12 -6.49 -1.38
CA SER A 29 0.20 -5.59 -2.48
C SER A 29 -1.00 -5.41 -3.42
N LEU A 30 -1.54 -4.17 -3.48
CA LEU A 30 -2.59 -3.79 -4.42
C LEU A 30 -2.38 -2.35 -4.92
N ASP A 31 -1.98 -2.18 -6.17
CA ASP A 31 -1.57 -0.89 -6.73
C ASP A 31 -2.77 -0.11 -7.33
N GLY A 32 -3.73 0.26 -6.47
CA GLY A 32 -4.88 1.11 -6.85
C GLY A 32 -5.99 0.37 -7.59
N THR A 33 -6.30 0.84 -8.80
CA THR A 33 -7.36 0.25 -9.65
C THR A 33 -6.92 -1.08 -10.27
N ALA A 34 -7.85 -1.83 -10.86
CA ALA A 34 -7.49 -3.03 -11.64
C ALA A 34 -6.53 -2.66 -12.78
N GLN A 35 -6.77 -1.52 -13.46
CA GLN A 35 -5.94 -1.08 -14.58
C GLN A 35 -4.49 -0.81 -14.16
N THR A 36 -4.27 -0.11 -13.05
CA THR A 36 -2.92 0.22 -12.58
C THR A 36 -2.22 -1.02 -12.00
N HIS A 37 -2.95 -1.87 -11.29
CA HIS A 37 -2.40 -3.08 -10.70
C HIS A 37 -1.98 -4.11 -11.77
N ASP A 38 -2.88 -4.43 -12.69
CA ASP A 38 -2.68 -5.49 -13.68
C ASP A 38 -1.58 -5.14 -14.71
N LEU A 39 -1.34 -3.83 -14.92
CA LEU A 39 -0.23 -3.37 -15.75
C LEU A 39 1.13 -3.80 -15.20
N MET A 40 1.30 -3.76 -13.88
CA MET A 40 2.60 -3.97 -13.24
C MET A 40 2.72 -5.32 -12.53
N ARG A 41 1.60 -5.98 -12.27
CA ARG A 41 1.54 -7.24 -11.51
C ARG A 41 0.73 -8.32 -12.23
N PRO A 42 1.02 -8.62 -13.51
CA PRO A 42 0.44 -9.78 -14.15
C PRO A 42 0.96 -11.07 -13.51
N ASP A 43 0.25 -12.17 -13.71
CA ASP A 43 0.77 -13.49 -13.35
C ASP A 43 1.88 -13.94 -14.33
N ALA A 44 2.45 -15.12 -14.09
CA ALA A 44 3.51 -15.68 -14.94
C ALA A 44 3.08 -15.93 -16.41
N ALA A 45 1.78 -15.96 -16.69
CA ALA A 45 1.22 -16.10 -18.04
C ALA A 45 0.76 -14.74 -18.62
N GLY A 46 1.05 -13.61 -17.94
CA GLY A 46 0.65 -12.27 -18.36
C GLY A 46 -0.83 -11.94 -18.10
N ARG A 47 -1.53 -12.72 -17.28
CA ARG A 47 -2.96 -12.50 -16.97
C ARG A 47 -3.15 -11.51 -15.82
N PRO A 48 -4.28 -10.78 -15.80
CA PRO A 48 -4.61 -9.83 -14.75
C PRO A 48 -4.80 -10.54 -13.39
N THR A 49 -4.33 -9.90 -12.31
CA THR A 49 -4.34 -10.46 -10.95
C THR A 49 -5.15 -9.66 -9.94
N ALA A 50 -5.54 -8.41 -10.24
CA ALA A 50 -6.24 -7.52 -9.31
C ALA A 50 -7.49 -8.14 -8.69
N SER A 51 -8.31 -8.85 -9.49
CA SER A 51 -9.52 -9.50 -9.01
C SER A 51 -9.26 -10.64 -8.02
N VAL A 52 -8.18 -11.39 -8.25
CA VAL A 52 -7.75 -12.48 -7.35
C VAL A 52 -7.25 -11.90 -6.03
N VAL A 53 -6.40 -10.86 -6.11
CA VAL A 53 -5.84 -10.20 -4.93
C VAL A 53 -6.93 -9.56 -4.06
N ARG A 54 -7.93 -8.91 -4.67
CA ARG A 54 -9.09 -8.35 -3.95
C ARG A 54 -9.86 -9.43 -3.20
N LYS A 55 -10.15 -10.56 -3.84
CA LYS A 55 -10.80 -11.70 -3.18
C LYS A 55 -9.97 -12.25 -2.02
N THR A 56 -8.65 -12.29 -2.18
CA THR A 56 -7.75 -12.72 -1.08
C THR A 56 -7.82 -11.76 0.11
N ILE A 57 -7.87 -10.44 -0.12
CA ILE A 57 -8.06 -9.45 0.95
C ILE A 57 -9.40 -9.68 1.67
N GLU A 58 -10.49 -9.91 0.93
CA GLU A 58 -11.79 -10.20 1.51
C GLU A 58 -11.75 -11.47 2.39
N ARG A 59 -11.16 -12.58 1.89
CA ARG A 59 -10.99 -13.83 2.66
C ARG A 59 -10.18 -13.62 3.94
N LEU A 60 -9.10 -12.86 3.88
CA LEU A 60 -8.31 -12.51 5.06
C LEU A 60 -9.15 -11.73 6.09
N ARG A 61 -9.90 -10.72 5.65
CA ARG A 61 -10.75 -9.91 6.54
C ARG A 61 -11.89 -10.74 7.15
N GLU A 62 -12.54 -11.59 6.36
CA GLU A 62 -13.58 -12.52 6.85
C GLU A 62 -13.04 -13.51 7.90
N ALA A 63 -11.79 -13.92 7.78
CA ALA A 63 -11.09 -14.75 8.76
C ALA A 63 -10.61 -13.98 10.01
N GLY A 64 -10.85 -12.65 10.10
CA GLY A 64 -10.44 -11.82 11.22
C GLY A 64 -8.95 -11.44 11.22
N VAL A 65 -8.26 -11.58 10.08
CA VAL A 65 -6.86 -11.17 9.93
C VAL A 65 -6.78 -9.66 9.75
N SER A 66 -5.87 -9.01 10.48
CA SER A 66 -5.56 -7.60 10.27
C SER A 66 -4.83 -7.42 8.92
N VAL A 67 -5.41 -6.62 8.03
CA VAL A 67 -4.86 -6.39 6.68
C VAL A 67 -4.46 -4.94 6.49
N ASN A 68 -3.29 -4.73 5.89
CA ASN A 68 -2.82 -3.44 5.39
C ASN A 68 -2.59 -3.53 3.89
N VAL A 69 -3.11 -2.60 3.10
CA VAL A 69 -2.89 -2.55 1.66
C VAL A 69 -1.63 -1.74 1.35
N LEU A 70 -0.72 -2.36 0.61
CA LEU A 70 0.53 -1.76 0.15
C LEU A 70 0.39 -1.38 -1.32
N CYS A 71 0.44 -0.09 -1.62
CA CYS A 71 0.34 0.44 -2.97
C CYS A 71 1.69 1.03 -3.40
N VAL A 72 2.33 0.42 -4.38
CA VAL A 72 3.52 0.98 -5.01
C VAL A 72 3.08 2.06 -6.00
N VAL A 73 3.49 3.30 -5.71
CA VAL A 73 3.23 4.45 -6.57
C VAL A 73 4.36 4.57 -7.58
N ASN A 74 4.09 4.18 -8.81
CA ASN A 74 4.94 4.38 -9.97
C ASN A 74 4.41 5.51 -10.86
N GLY A 75 5.03 5.80 -11.99
CA GLY A 75 4.62 6.86 -12.90
C GLY A 75 3.18 6.71 -13.42
N GLU A 76 2.67 5.48 -13.60
CA GLU A 76 1.30 5.24 -14.07
C GLU A 76 0.26 5.40 -12.95
N VAL A 77 0.57 4.90 -11.75
CA VAL A 77 -0.26 5.10 -10.55
C VAL A 77 -0.36 6.58 -10.20
N ALA A 78 0.76 7.32 -10.29
CA ALA A 78 0.83 8.73 -9.95
C ALA A 78 -0.01 9.64 -10.85
N LYS A 79 -0.37 9.21 -12.07
CA LYS A 79 -1.26 9.95 -12.98
C LYS A 79 -2.74 9.93 -12.57
N ARG A 80 -3.14 9.08 -11.61
CA ARG A 80 -4.55 8.78 -11.29
C ARG A 80 -4.82 8.79 -9.78
N PRO A 81 -4.39 9.85 -9.05
CA PRO A 81 -4.44 9.88 -7.59
C PRO A 81 -5.85 9.69 -7.03
N SER A 82 -6.84 10.33 -7.62
CA SER A 82 -8.24 10.23 -7.22
C SER A 82 -8.80 8.81 -7.39
N GLU A 83 -8.59 8.22 -8.56
CA GLU A 83 -9.06 6.85 -8.86
C GLU A 83 -8.38 5.82 -7.94
N VAL A 84 -7.09 6.00 -7.68
CA VAL A 84 -6.31 5.14 -6.79
C VAL A 84 -6.81 5.25 -5.36
N PHE A 85 -7.03 6.47 -4.85
CA PHE A 85 -7.60 6.68 -3.53
C PHE A 85 -8.96 6.02 -3.39
N ASP A 86 -9.89 6.29 -4.32
CA ASP A 86 -11.25 5.75 -4.29
C ASP A 86 -11.28 4.21 -4.37
N ALA A 87 -10.32 3.61 -5.11
CA ALA A 87 -10.19 2.17 -5.22
C ALA A 87 -9.64 1.51 -3.94
N LEU A 88 -8.86 2.24 -3.14
CA LEU A 88 -8.19 1.70 -1.95
C LEU A 88 -8.90 2.09 -0.64
N ALA A 89 -9.63 3.20 -0.59
CA ALA A 89 -10.31 3.68 0.62
C ALA A 89 -11.17 2.62 1.34
N PRO A 90 -11.87 1.68 0.65
CA PRO A 90 -12.65 0.63 1.31
C PRO A 90 -11.83 -0.35 2.17
N TYR A 91 -10.51 -0.36 2.02
CA TYR A 91 -9.65 -1.24 2.82
C TYR A 91 -9.19 -0.63 4.13
N GLU A 92 -9.44 0.65 4.36
CA GLU A 92 -9.22 1.40 5.62
C GLU A 92 -7.75 1.66 5.97
N TYR A 93 -6.85 0.69 5.78
CA TYR A 93 -5.43 0.82 6.11
C TYR A 93 -4.58 0.72 4.85
N ILE A 94 -3.90 1.82 4.50
CA ILE A 94 -3.16 1.97 3.25
C ILE A 94 -1.75 2.48 3.53
N GLN A 95 -0.78 1.98 2.76
CA GLN A 95 0.56 2.55 2.71
C GLN A 95 0.95 2.83 1.27
N PHE A 96 1.27 4.07 0.93
CA PHE A 96 1.88 4.45 -0.34
C PHE A 96 3.39 4.28 -0.27
N ILE A 97 3.96 3.56 -1.23
CA ILE A 97 5.39 3.27 -1.33
C ILE A 97 5.87 3.84 -2.66
N PRO A 98 6.76 4.85 -2.69
CA PRO A 98 7.29 5.35 -3.95
C PRO A 98 8.09 4.27 -4.67
N CYS A 99 7.83 4.12 -5.98
CA CYS A 99 8.64 3.27 -6.83
C CYS A 99 10.00 3.91 -7.03
N LEU A 100 11.06 3.17 -6.74
CA LEU A 100 12.43 3.61 -6.99
C LEU A 100 12.94 2.96 -8.27
N ASP A 101 13.68 3.72 -9.06
CA ASP A 101 14.40 3.18 -10.21
C ASP A 101 15.52 2.24 -9.78
N GLY A 102 15.94 1.38 -10.67
CA GLY A 102 17.08 0.49 -10.45
C GLY A 102 18.38 1.27 -10.26
N LEU A 103 19.35 0.65 -9.58
CA LEU A 103 20.69 1.23 -9.33
C LEU A 103 21.51 1.46 -10.62
N ASP A 104 21.00 1.03 -11.77
CA ASP A 104 21.61 1.24 -13.10
C ASP A 104 21.42 2.67 -13.65
N GLY A 105 20.64 3.50 -12.94
CA GLY A 105 20.37 4.89 -13.31
C GLY A 105 19.52 5.06 -14.57
N GLN A 106 18.88 3.99 -15.07
CA GLN A 106 18.04 4.06 -16.25
C GLN A 106 16.60 4.45 -15.90
N THR A 107 16.07 5.45 -16.64
CA THR A 107 14.65 5.79 -16.60
C THR A 107 13.86 4.77 -17.43
N ARG A 108 12.74 4.33 -16.89
CA ARG A 108 11.80 3.36 -17.50
C ARG A 108 10.41 3.98 -17.66
N ASP A 109 9.54 3.36 -18.43
CA ASP A 109 8.18 3.87 -18.67
C ASP A 109 7.36 4.04 -17.38
N TYR A 110 7.70 3.26 -16.36
CA TYR A 110 7.05 3.32 -15.04
C TYR A 110 7.80 4.18 -14.00
N SER A 111 8.93 4.78 -14.37
CA SER A 111 9.71 5.62 -13.44
C SER A 111 8.87 6.74 -12.84
N LEU A 112 9.08 7.02 -11.57
CA LEU A 112 8.36 8.03 -10.80
C LEU A 112 9.25 9.25 -10.60
N SER A 113 8.85 10.42 -11.12
CA SER A 113 9.54 11.65 -10.78
C SER A 113 9.12 12.20 -9.42
N GLY A 114 9.98 12.99 -8.78
CA GLY A 114 9.67 13.64 -7.49
C GLY A 114 8.45 14.57 -7.60
N GLU A 115 8.30 15.29 -8.71
CA GLU A 115 7.16 16.18 -8.98
C GLU A 115 5.85 15.40 -9.12
N ALA A 116 5.86 14.28 -9.85
CA ALA A 116 4.68 13.42 -10.01
C ALA A 116 4.27 12.79 -8.67
N TYR A 117 5.26 12.36 -7.87
CA TYR A 117 4.97 11.82 -6.54
C TYR A 117 4.41 12.89 -5.60
N LEU A 118 4.98 14.10 -5.60
CA LEU A 118 4.46 15.22 -4.80
C LEU A 118 3.02 15.58 -5.19
N ALA A 119 2.72 15.65 -6.49
CA ALA A 119 1.36 15.92 -6.97
C ALA A 119 0.38 14.84 -6.53
N PHE A 120 0.77 13.56 -6.66
CA PHE A 120 -0.01 12.41 -6.16
C PHE A 120 -0.30 12.52 -4.66
N LEU A 121 0.71 12.82 -3.85
CA LEU A 121 0.55 12.93 -2.39
C LEU A 121 -0.37 14.10 -2.02
N LYS A 122 -0.27 15.25 -2.68
CA LYS A 122 -1.15 16.40 -2.41
C LYS A 122 -2.61 16.06 -2.68
N GLU A 123 -2.91 15.52 -3.86
CA GLU A 123 -4.29 15.21 -4.23
C GLU A 123 -4.88 14.08 -3.37
N THR A 124 -4.11 13.05 -3.05
CA THR A 124 -4.56 11.99 -2.15
C THR A 124 -4.69 12.48 -0.71
N PHE A 125 -3.90 13.46 -0.27
CA PHE A 125 -4.06 14.10 1.04
C PHE A 125 -5.36 14.91 1.12
N ASP A 126 -5.72 15.66 0.08
CA ASP A 126 -6.98 16.40 0.04
C ASP A 126 -8.19 15.45 0.18
N ARG A 127 -8.15 14.29 -0.48
CA ARG A 127 -9.18 13.26 -0.36
C ARG A 127 -9.18 12.57 1.02
N TYR A 128 -8.01 12.31 1.58
CA TYR A 128 -7.86 11.80 2.94
C TYR A 128 -8.50 12.75 3.96
N HIS A 129 -8.22 14.05 3.85
CA HIS A 129 -8.80 15.07 4.71
C HIS A 129 -10.33 15.17 4.52
N LEU A 130 -10.82 15.15 3.28
CA LEU A 130 -12.26 15.15 2.99
C LEU A 130 -12.96 13.93 3.59
N ALA A 131 -12.42 12.73 3.41
CA ALA A 131 -12.96 11.50 3.97
C ALA A 131 -13.04 11.58 5.51
N TYR A 132 -12.02 12.15 6.16
CA TYR A 132 -12.02 12.37 7.61
C TYR A 132 -13.15 13.31 8.03
N THR A 133 -13.34 14.46 7.35
CA THR A 133 -14.38 15.45 7.67
C THR A 133 -15.79 14.93 7.41
N GLU A 134 -15.96 13.99 6.50
CA GLU A 134 -17.23 13.31 6.21
C GLU A 134 -17.52 12.11 7.12
N GLY A 135 -16.68 11.84 8.12
CA GLY A 135 -16.87 10.74 9.06
C GLY A 135 -16.58 9.35 8.48
N ARG A 136 -15.82 9.29 7.41
CA ARG A 136 -15.36 8.05 6.74
C ARG A 136 -13.82 7.96 6.77
N PRO A 137 -13.18 7.95 7.96
CA PRO A 137 -11.74 8.03 8.06
C PRO A 137 -11.07 6.82 7.42
N VAL A 138 -9.99 7.10 6.68
CA VAL A 138 -9.08 6.12 6.10
C VAL A 138 -7.72 6.35 6.72
N SER A 139 -7.04 5.31 7.18
CA SER A 139 -5.67 5.43 7.67
C SER A 139 -4.70 5.30 6.49
N ILE A 140 -3.95 6.36 6.21
CA ILE A 140 -2.85 6.34 5.24
C ILE A 140 -1.57 6.58 6.02
N ARG A 141 -0.78 5.53 6.19
CA ARG A 141 0.39 5.52 7.08
C ARG A 141 1.33 6.70 6.88
N ASN A 142 1.53 7.15 5.64
CA ASN A 142 2.36 8.30 5.34
C ASN A 142 1.79 9.58 5.99
N PHE A 143 0.50 9.83 5.81
CA PHE A 143 -0.18 11.03 6.30
C PHE A 143 -0.34 11.00 7.81
N ASP A 144 -0.77 9.85 8.36
CA ASP A 144 -0.91 9.68 9.81
C ASP A 144 0.42 9.93 10.52
N ASN A 145 1.52 9.39 9.99
CA ASN A 145 2.86 9.61 10.54
C ASN A 145 3.29 11.10 10.45
N TRP A 146 3.03 11.78 9.36
CA TRP A 146 3.38 13.20 9.22
C TRP A 146 2.56 14.07 10.16
N ILE A 147 1.25 13.83 10.28
CA ILE A 147 0.38 14.54 11.23
C ILE A 147 0.87 14.31 12.66
N ALA A 148 1.17 13.05 13.02
CA ALA A 148 1.70 12.70 14.33
C ALA A 148 3.01 13.45 14.63
N MET A 149 3.92 13.53 13.67
CA MET A 149 5.18 14.29 13.81
C MET A 149 4.93 15.80 13.99
N LEU A 150 3.98 16.37 13.25
CA LEU A 150 3.59 17.79 13.44
C LEU A 150 2.97 18.05 14.81
N MET A 151 2.36 17.04 15.42
CA MET A 151 1.85 17.08 16.80
C MET A 151 2.92 16.79 17.87
N GLY A 152 4.20 16.64 17.48
CA GLY A 152 5.33 16.42 18.37
C GLY A 152 5.59 14.94 18.74
N MET A 153 4.91 14.00 18.09
CA MET A 153 5.19 12.56 18.28
C MET A 153 6.43 12.12 17.48
N PRO A 154 7.15 11.09 17.94
CA PRO A 154 8.29 10.56 17.18
C PRO A 154 7.83 9.91 15.88
N PRO A 155 8.65 9.95 14.81
CA PRO A 155 8.32 9.30 13.54
C PRO A 155 8.30 7.77 13.68
N GLU A 156 7.28 7.14 13.09
CA GLU A 156 7.19 5.68 13.00
C GLU A 156 7.97 5.11 11.80
N ASN A 157 8.08 5.90 10.73
CA ASN A 157 8.75 5.47 9.51
C ASN A 157 10.27 5.65 9.67
N CYS A 158 11.03 4.57 9.49
CA CYS A 158 12.48 4.57 9.62
C CYS A 158 13.17 5.58 8.69
N ALA A 159 12.61 5.88 7.52
CA ALA A 159 13.13 6.90 6.60
C ALA A 159 13.12 8.32 7.20
N MET A 160 12.31 8.57 8.25
CA MET A 160 12.18 9.87 8.92
C MET A 160 12.90 9.92 10.26
N VAL A 161 13.45 8.81 10.74
CA VAL A 161 14.17 8.74 12.04
C VAL A 161 15.61 9.27 11.93
N GLY A 162 16.14 9.45 10.71
CA GLY A 162 17.52 9.90 10.48
C GLY A 162 18.60 8.86 10.80
N ARG A 163 18.21 7.62 11.16
CA ARG A 163 19.12 6.48 11.40
C ARG A 163 18.42 5.18 11.00
N CYS A 164 19.18 4.24 10.47
CA CYS A 164 18.66 2.88 10.22
C CYS A 164 18.44 2.15 11.55
N GLY A 165 17.28 1.53 11.70
CA GLY A 165 17.01 0.58 12.78
C GLY A 165 17.73 -0.76 12.54
N PRO A 166 17.94 -1.58 13.57
CA PRO A 166 18.38 -2.95 13.38
C PRO A 166 17.23 -3.73 12.76
N SER A 167 17.31 -4.03 11.47
CA SER A 167 16.38 -4.93 10.80
C SER A 167 17.14 -6.14 10.26
N LEU A 168 16.62 -7.32 10.51
CA LEU A 168 17.09 -8.56 9.92
C LEU A 168 16.14 -8.93 8.79
N VAL A 169 16.67 -9.07 7.58
CA VAL A 169 15.93 -9.61 6.42
C VAL A 169 16.44 -11.03 6.21
N ILE A 170 15.54 -12.00 6.27
CA ILE A 170 15.82 -13.42 6.07
C ILE A 170 15.36 -13.81 4.67
#